data_e6308aebb62396a267565ce29dcb7b68
#
_entry.id   e6308aebb62396a267565ce29dcb7b68
#
_cell.length_a   1.000
_cell.length_b   1.000
_cell.length_c   1.000
_cell.angle_alpha   90.00
_cell.angle_beta   90.00
_cell.angle_gamma   90.00
#
_symmetry.space_group_name_H-M   'P 1'
#
loop_
_entity.id
_entity.type
_entity.pdbx_description
1 polymer ?
#
loop_
_entity_poly.entity_id
_entity_poly.type
_entity_poly.pdbx_seq_one_letter_code
_entity_poly.pdbx_strand_id
1 'polypeptide(L)'
;MLKRCWLLILSLLIINCLSANAITLKFTGFIADEANILSPQVENDLNMTLWDLQKKSGADLVVVTLPSLNGRTVEEVALDIGRSYKLGAVGKNNGMVFLTAPNERRMRIELGTGLEDKISIQTLENIRDNDIFPYYKREEYEKGITRGAYVLAETVAEAEKVSLKTQGYCPPQLSKSNSRSSSDPENMPWWAFPLAIIMAIISPRRRFNSGSFGGFGGGGGFGGSGCSGSW
;
A
#
# COMPACT_ATOMS: atom_id res chain seq x y z
N MET A 1 51.65 23.31 -10.03
CA MET A 1 50.88 22.22 -10.63
C MET A 1 50.17 21.35 -9.57
N LEU A 2 50.75 21.00 -8.44
CA LEU A 2 50.13 20.19 -7.37
C LEU A 2 48.80 20.74 -6.81
N LYS A 3 48.70 22.05 -6.58
CA LYS A 3 47.48 22.66 -6.05
C LYS A 3 46.27 22.54 -7.00
N ARG A 4 46.48 22.54 -8.31
CA ARG A 4 45.40 22.34 -9.31
C ARG A 4 44.94 20.90 -9.40
N CYS A 5 45.85 19.94 -9.23
CA CYS A 5 45.47 18.51 -9.16
C CYS A 5 44.67 18.20 -7.89
N TRP A 6 44.97 18.83 -6.77
CA TRP A 6 44.25 18.61 -5.51
C TRP A 6 42.80 19.12 -5.57
N LEU A 7 42.58 20.25 -6.24
CA LEU A 7 41.23 20.78 -6.47
C LEU A 7 40.42 19.90 -7.40
N LEU A 8 41.03 19.30 -8.40
CA LEU A 8 40.32 18.36 -9.30
C LEU A 8 39.99 17.04 -8.60
N ILE A 9 40.86 16.53 -7.75
CA ILE A 9 40.60 15.32 -6.93
C ILE A 9 39.48 15.61 -5.92
N LEU A 10 39.50 16.77 -5.27
CA LEU A 10 38.45 17.16 -4.34
C LEU A 10 37.09 17.34 -5.05
N SER A 11 37.07 17.91 -6.26
CA SER A 11 35.83 18.03 -7.05
C SER A 11 35.29 16.67 -7.51
N LEU A 12 36.20 15.74 -7.86
CA LEU A 12 35.81 14.37 -8.25
C LEU A 12 35.27 13.58 -7.07
N LEU A 13 35.77 13.81 -5.84
CA LEU A 13 35.26 13.19 -4.61
C LEU A 13 33.87 13.71 -4.23
N ILE A 14 33.60 15.00 -4.46
CA ILE A 14 32.31 15.61 -4.19
C ILE A 14 31.23 15.12 -5.16
N ILE A 15 31.58 14.86 -6.42
CA ILE A 15 30.66 14.35 -7.43
C ILE A 15 30.20 12.92 -7.12
N ASN A 16 31.03 12.10 -6.46
CA ASN A 16 30.64 10.74 -6.05
C ASN A 16 29.70 10.70 -4.82
N CYS A 17 29.54 11.80 -4.10
CA CYS A 17 28.67 11.85 -2.92
C CYS A 17 27.18 12.15 -3.25
N LEU A 18 26.85 12.48 -4.50
CA LEU A 18 25.48 12.77 -4.96
C LEU A 18 24.80 11.59 -5.67
N SER A 19 25.21 10.37 -5.39
CA SER A 19 24.39 9.21 -5.80
C SER A 19 23.12 9.20 -4.95
N ALA A 20 22.12 9.94 -5.36
CA ALA A 20 20.76 9.74 -4.86
C ALA A 20 20.39 8.29 -5.14
N ASN A 21 20.34 7.47 -4.10
CA ASN A 21 19.88 6.09 -4.19
C ASN A 21 18.38 6.11 -4.55
N ALA A 22 18.09 6.22 -5.84
CA ALA A 22 16.73 6.06 -6.33
C ALA A 22 16.28 4.64 -5.99
N ILE A 23 15.18 4.53 -5.25
CA ILE A 23 14.59 3.24 -4.94
C ILE A 23 13.97 2.70 -6.22
N THR A 24 14.55 1.62 -6.74
CA THR A 24 13.99 0.90 -7.90
C THR A 24 13.12 -0.22 -7.37
N LEU A 25 11.80 -0.10 -7.56
CA LEU A 25 10.81 -1.08 -7.14
C LEU A 25 10.35 -1.92 -8.33
N LYS A 26 10.13 -3.19 -8.07
CA LYS A 26 9.49 -4.11 -9.02
C LYS A 26 7.99 -4.16 -8.76
N PHE A 27 7.23 -3.41 -9.53
CA PHE A 27 5.78 -3.47 -9.44
C PHE A 27 5.19 -4.66 -10.20
N THR A 28 4.35 -5.43 -9.51
CA THR A 28 3.45 -6.42 -10.11
C THR A 28 2.04 -5.80 -10.12
N GLY A 29 1.79 -4.92 -11.10
CA GLY A 29 0.59 -4.08 -11.11
C GLY A 29 0.73 -2.89 -10.16
N PHE A 30 -0.09 -2.83 -9.12
CA PHE A 30 -0.10 -1.77 -8.09
C PHE A 30 0.69 -2.15 -6.84
N ILE A 31 1.31 -3.32 -6.82
CA ILE A 31 2.00 -3.88 -5.66
C ILE A 31 3.49 -4.02 -5.95
N ALA A 32 4.32 -3.60 -5.00
CA ALA A 32 5.75 -3.87 -4.97
C ALA A 32 6.09 -4.54 -3.63
N ASP A 33 6.08 -5.86 -3.61
CA ASP A 33 6.37 -6.66 -2.40
C ASP A 33 7.83 -7.10 -2.35
N GLU A 34 8.74 -6.15 -2.07
CA GLU A 34 10.18 -6.41 -1.94
C GLU A 34 10.52 -7.12 -0.61
N ALA A 35 9.62 -7.11 0.37
CA ALA A 35 9.79 -7.82 1.63
C ALA A 35 9.30 -9.28 1.59
N ASN A 36 8.66 -9.71 0.48
CA ASN A 36 8.12 -11.06 0.29
C ASN A 36 7.17 -11.50 1.42
N ILE A 37 6.25 -10.64 1.81
CA ILE A 37 5.29 -10.91 2.89
C ILE A 37 3.86 -11.11 2.42
N LEU A 38 3.60 -10.90 1.13
CA LEU A 38 2.30 -11.14 0.51
C LEU A 38 2.29 -12.47 -0.25
N SER A 39 1.22 -13.23 -0.09
CA SER A 39 1.02 -14.40 -0.93
C SER A 39 0.59 -13.99 -2.34
N PRO A 40 0.94 -14.79 -3.38
CA PRO A 40 0.54 -14.48 -4.76
C PRO A 40 -0.97 -14.34 -4.96
N GLN A 41 -1.77 -15.01 -4.12
CA GLN A 41 -3.22 -14.88 -4.16
C GLN A 41 -3.67 -13.49 -3.69
N VAL A 42 -3.11 -13.01 -2.57
CA VAL A 42 -3.40 -11.68 -2.02
C VAL A 42 -2.96 -10.60 -2.98
N GLU A 43 -1.75 -10.70 -3.56
CA GLU A 43 -1.30 -9.74 -4.58
C GLU A 43 -2.26 -9.66 -5.77
N ASN A 44 -2.72 -10.82 -6.26
CA ASN A 44 -3.66 -10.87 -7.39
C ASN A 44 -5.01 -10.22 -7.04
N ASP A 45 -5.57 -10.53 -5.87
CA ASP A 45 -6.88 -10.03 -5.43
C ASP A 45 -6.83 -8.50 -5.18
N LEU A 46 -5.76 -8.01 -4.56
CA LEU A 46 -5.52 -6.59 -4.38
C LEU A 46 -5.33 -5.88 -5.71
N ASN A 47 -4.52 -6.42 -6.62
CA ASN A 47 -4.32 -5.83 -7.94
C ASN A 47 -5.63 -5.67 -8.72
N MET A 48 -6.53 -6.66 -8.66
CA MET A 48 -7.84 -6.54 -9.31
C MET A 48 -8.68 -5.40 -8.73
N THR A 49 -8.67 -5.23 -7.41
CA THR A 49 -9.40 -4.16 -6.71
C THR A 49 -8.80 -2.78 -7.04
N LEU A 50 -7.47 -2.66 -7.00
CA LEU A 50 -6.76 -1.42 -7.28
C LEU A 50 -6.86 -1.02 -8.76
N TRP A 51 -6.89 -1.99 -9.65
CA TRP A 51 -7.16 -1.74 -11.06
C TRP A 51 -8.60 -1.24 -11.30
N ASP A 52 -9.62 -1.79 -10.60
CA ASP A 52 -11.00 -1.29 -10.67
C ASP A 52 -11.09 0.16 -10.16
N LEU A 53 -10.35 0.49 -9.09
CA LEU A 53 -10.23 1.84 -8.58
C LEU A 53 -9.65 2.79 -9.63
N GLN A 54 -8.48 2.45 -10.19
CA GLN A 54 -7.83 3.26 -11.23
C GLN A 54 -8.73 3.47 -12.45
N LYS A 55 -9.37 2.41 -12.93
CA LYS A 55 -10.27 2.46 -14.09
C LYS A 55 -11.43 3.42 -13.92
N LYS A 56 -11.99 3.49 -12.71
CA LYS A 56 -13.20 4.27 -12.42
C LYS A 56 -12.92 5.72 -12.04
N SER A 57 -11.82 5.95 -11.30
CA SER A 57 -11.50 7.27 -10.72
C SER A 57 -10.28 7.93 -11.38
N GLY A 58 -9.39 7.14 -11.96
CA GLY A 58 -8.06 7.56 -12.36
C GLY A 58 -7.10 7.68 -11.18
N ALA A 59 -7.51 7.32 -9.96
CA ALA A 59 -6.64 7.34 -8.79
C ALA A 59 -5.72 6.13 -8.76
N ASP A 60 -4.46 6.34 -8.39
CA ASP A 60 -3.48 5.27 -8.19
C ASP A 60 -3.26 5.06 -6.69
N LEU A 61 -3.65 3.93 -6.17
CA LEU A 61 -3.22 3.45 -4.86
C LEU A 61 -2.18 2.35 -5.06
N VAL A 62 -0.97 2.55 -4.57
CA VAL A 62 0.08 1.52 -4.60
C VAL A 62 0.39 1.01 -3.21
N VAL A 63 0.61 -0.30 -3.12
CA VAL A 63 1.04 -0.99 -1.90
C VAL A 63 2.50 -1.38 -2.07
N VAL A 64 3.33 -0.92 -1.15
CA VAL A 64 4.77 -1.15 -1.19
C VAL A 64 5.21 -1.77 0.13
N THR A 65 5.94 -2.87 0.05
CA THR A 65 6.64 -3.45 1.20
C THR A 65 8.13 -3.39 0.95
N LEU A 66 8.89 -2.97 1.94
CA LEU A 66 10.35 -2.90 1.87
C LEU A 66 10.96 -3.66 3.05
N PRO A 67 11.95 -4.52 2.83
CA PRO A 67 12.65 -5.17 3.94
C PRO A 67 13.41 -4.16 4.79
N SER A 68 13.91 -3.06 4.20
CA SER A 68 14.61 -2.00 4.92
C SER A 68 14.46 -0.65 4.23
N LEU A 69 14.41 0.40 5.06
CA LEU A 69 14.43 1.81 4.61
C LEU A 69 15.85 2.33 4.34
N ASN A 70 16.89 1.52 4.58
CA ASN A 70 18.30 1.86 4.37
C ASN A 70 18.72 3.18 5.05
N GLY A 71 18.26 3.40 6.28
CA GLY A 71 18.57 4.57 7.09
C GLY A 71 17.80 5.85 6.73
N ARG A 72 16.90 5.78 5.76
CA ARG A 72 16.00 6.88 5.40
C ARG A 72 14.74 6.87 6.29
N THR A 73 14.04 7.99 6.37
CA THR A 73 12.74 8.04 7.03
C THR A 73 11.66 7.42 6.14
N VAL A 74 10.60 6.88 6.76
CA VAL A 74 9.49 6.29 6.01
C VAL A 74 8.74 7.34 5.17
N GLU A 75 8.72 8.58 5.66
CA GLU A 75 8.16 9.75 4.99
C GLU A 75 8.90 10.08 3.70
N GLU A 76 10.24 10.18 3.78
CA GLU A 76 11.08 10.45 2.59
C GLU A 76 10.93 9.37 1.54
N VAL A 77 10.91 8.10 1.96
CA VAL A 77 10.77 6.97 1.05
C VAL A 77 9.40 6.95 0.37
N ALA A 78 8.33 7.15 1.12
CA ALA A 78 6.98 7.17 0.55
C ALA A 78 6.78 8.34 -0.42
N LEU A 79 7.28 9.52 -0.06
CA LEU A 79 7.24 10.71 -0.90
C LEU A 79 8.00 10.52 -2.21
N ASP A 80 9.21 9.94 -2.13
CA ASP A 80 10.03 9.63 -3.31
C ASP A 80 9.34 8.63 -4.23
N ILE A 81 8.70 7.61 -3.67
CA ILE A 81 7.92 6.63 -4.44
C ILE A 81 6.80 7.36 -5.20
N GLY A 82 5.99 8.14 -4.51
CA GLY A 82 4.88 8.87 -5.12
C GLY A 82 5.31 9.76 -6.28
N ARG A 83 6.42 10.50 -6.10
CA ARG A 83 6.99 11.41 -7.10
C ARG A 83 7.68 10.70 -8.25
N SER A 84 8.53 9.70 -7.95
CA SER A 84 9.34 8.99 -8.96
C SER A 84 8.45 8.19 -9.91
N TYR A 85 7.42 7.55 -9.39
CA TYR A 85 6.48 6.77 -10.18
C TYR A 85 5.29 7.58 -10.70
N LYS A 86 5.23 8.90 -10.39
CA LYS A 86 4.21 9.85 -10.89
C LYS A 86 2.79 9.33 -10.68
N LEU A 87 2.48 8.90 -9.46
CA LEU A 87 1.21 8.29 -9.13
C LEU A 87 0.05 9.28 -9.22
N GLY A 88 -1.10 8.79 -9.66
CA GLY A 88 -2.32 9.56 -9.87
C GLY A 88 -2.46 10.13 -11.29
N ALA A 89 -3.68 10.49 -11.67
CA ALA A 89 -3.94 11.05 -12.98
C ALA A 89 -3.30 12.43 -13.14
N VAL A 90 -2.83 12.71 -14.37
CA VAL A 90 -2.27 14.02 -14.74
C VAL A 90 -3.26 15.15 -14.40
N GLY A 91 -2.80 16.15 -13.68
CA GLY A 91 -3.61 17.31 -13.28
C GLY A 91 -4.57 17.06 -12.10
N LYS A 92 -4.84 15.78 -11.75
CA LYS A 92 -5.60 15.43 -10.55
C LYS A 92 -4.72 15.18 -9.34
N ASN A 93 -3.51 14.63 -9.54
CA ASN A 93 -2.56 14.26 -8.50
C ASN A 93 -3.19 13.41 -7.37
N ASN A 94 -4.10 12.50 -7.75
CA ASN A 94 -4.88 11.66 -6.84
C ASN A 94 -4.22 10.30 -6.62
N GLY A 95 -2.89 10.30 -6.45
CA GLY A 95 -2.13 9.13 -6.07
C GLY A 95 -2.13 8.90 -4.56
N MET A 96 -1.91 7.66 -4.13
CA MET A 96 -1.70 7.28 -2.74
C MET A 96 -0.63 6.19 -2.66
N VAL A 97 0.27 6.31 -1.69
CA VAL A 97 1.28 5.28 -1.38
C VAL A 97 0.96 4.69 -0.01
N PHE A 98 0.82 3.38 0.05
CA PHE A 98 0.77 2.64 1.30
C PHE A 98 2.06 1.84 1.46
N LEU A 99 2.99 2.35 2.26
CA LEU A 99 4.32 1.78 2.48
C LEU A 99 4.39 1.08 3.84
N THR A 100 4.96 -0.13 3.86
CA THR A 100 5.26 -0.89 5.07
C THR A 100 6.70 -1.36 5.06
N ALA A 101 7.44 -1.09 6.14
CA ALA A 101 8.80 -1.57 6.39
C ALA A 101 8.82 -2.40 7.69
N PRO A 102 8.68 -3.75 7.59
CA PRO A 102 8.50 -4.61 8.74
C PRO A 102 9.69 -4.63 9.69
N ASN A 103 10.92 -4.61 9.17
CA ASN A 103 12.12 -4.69 10.00
C ASN A 103 12.30 -3.47 10.90
N GLU A 104 11.99 -2.28 10.39
CA GLU A 104 12.00 -1.03 11.17
C GLU A 104 10.70 -0.81 11.95
N ARG A 105 9.68 -1.65 11.75
CA ARG A 105 8.32 -1.48 12.30
C ARG A 105 7.76 -0.09 11.99
N ARG A 106 7.87 0.30 10.73
CA ARG A 106 7.41 1.61 10.22
C ARG A 106 6.44 1.44 9.06
N MET A 107 5.43 2.29 9.05
CA MET A 107 4.53 2.39 7.90
C MET A 107 4.22 3.85 7.59
N ARG A 108 3.83 4.11 6.37
CA ARG A 108 3.38 5.42 5.90
C ARG A 108 2.23 5.26 4.91
N ILE A 109 1.22 6.10 5.05
CA ILE A 109 0.24 6.37 4.00
C ILE A 109 0.50 7.79 3.54
N GLU A 110 0.92 7.94 2.30
CA GLU A 110 1.24 9.24 1.69
C GLU A 110 0.17 9.61 0.66
N LEU A 111 -0.36 10.83 0.74
CA LEU A 111 -1.37 11.34 -0.17
C LEU A 111 -0.76 12.19 -1.29
N GLY A 112 -1.27 12.03 -2.49
CA GLY A 112 -1.12 13.04 -3.54
C GLY A 112 -1.96 14.27 -3.25
N THR A 113 -1.51 15.43 -3.71
CA THR A 113 -2.13 16.75 -3.41
C THR A 113 -3.61 16.84 -3.79
N GLY A 114 -4.06 16.04 -4.76
CA GLY A 114 -5.47 15.99 -5.17
C GLY A 114 -6.39 15.18 -4.24
N LEU A 115 -5.84 14.50 -3.24
CA LEU A 115 -6.58 13.78 -2.21
C LEU A 115 -6.55 14.48 -0.85
N GLU A 116 -5.63 15.44 -0.64
CA GLU A 116 -5.42 16.12 0.65
C GLU A 116 -6.67 16.84 1.16
N ASP A 117 -7.40 17.50 0.27
CA ASP A 117 -8.65 18.19 0.61
C ASP A 117 -9.85 17.24 0.75
N LYS A 118 -9.75 16.00 0.28
CA LYS A 118 -10.83 15.03 0.25
C LYS A 118 -10.75 13.99 1.37
N ILE A 119 -9.52 13.67 1.80
CA ILE A 119 -9.26 12.65 2.82
C ILE A 119 -8.49 13.30 3.96
N SER A 120 -9.10 13.37 5.14
CA SER A 120 -8.46 13.97 6.31
C SER A 120 -7.35 13.06 6.86
N ILE A 121 -6.33 13.68 7.46
CA ILE A 121 -5.26 12.95 8.18
C ILE A 121 -5.87 12.11 9.31
N GLN A 122 -6.89 12.62 9.99
CA GLN A 122 -7.60 11.88 11.04
C GLN A 122 -8.24 10.58 10.52
N THR A 123 -8.77 10.58 9.29
CA THR A 123 -9.29 9.37 8.64
C THR A 123 -8.19 8.34 8.43
N LEU A 124 -7.01 8.76 7.94
CA LEU A 124 -5.86 7.87 7.75
C LEU A 124 -5.34 7.32 9.08
N GLU A 125 -5.28 8.15 10.12
CA GLU A 125 -4.89 7.72 11.47
C GLU A 125 -5.86 6.69 12.04
N ASN A 126 -7.16 6.88 11.84
CA ASN A 126 -8.17 5.92 12.26
C ASN A 126 -8.00 4.58 11.52
N ILE A 127 -7.74 4.59 10.22
CA ILE A 127 -7.46 3.38 9.43
C ILE A 127 -6.20 2.69 9.95
N ARG A 128 -5.11 3.45 10.13
CA ARG A 128 -3.86 2.93 10.71
C ARG A 128 -4.10 2.21 12.03
N ASP A 129 -4.80 2.88 12.95
CA ASP A 129 -4.92 2.43 14.35
C ASP A 129 -5.95 1.31 14.54
N ASN A 130 -7.00 1.26 13.70
CA ASN A 130 -8.08 0.32 13.87
C ASN A 130 -8.06 -0.83 12.84
N ASP A 131 -7.50 -0.62 11.64
CA ASP A 131 -7.53 -1.61 10.57
C ASP A 131 -6.16 -2.24 10.29
N ILE A 132 -5.04 -1.51 10.54
CA ILE A 132 -3.69 -1.98 10.20
C ILE A 132 -2.92 -2.45 11.45
N PHE A 133 -2.73 -1.57 12.42
CA PHE A 133 -1.90 -1.84 13.61
C PHE A 133 -2.34 -3.01 14.46
N PRO A 134 -3.63 -3.34 14.63
CA PRO A 134 -4.03 -4.53 15.36
C PRO A 134 -3.46 -5.83 14.79
N TYR A 135 -3.28 -5.91 13.48
CA TYR A 135 -2.61 -7.02 12.79
C TYR A 135 -1.10 -6.95 12.92
N TYR A 136 -0.50 -5.77 12.71
CA TYR A 136 0.95 -5.58 12.76
C TYR A 136 1.54 -5.89 14.15
N LYS A 137 0.83 -5.56 15.23
CA LYS A 137 1.20 -5.92 16.61
C LYS A 137 1.22 -7.42 16.86
N ARG A 138 0.56 -8.21 16.01
CA ARG A 138 0.54 -9.68 16.05
C ARG A 138 1.49 -10.29 15.01
N GLU A 139 2.27 -9.46 14.31
CA GLU A 139 3.13 -9.85 13.20
C GLU A 139 2.37 -10.49 12.01
N GLU A 140 1.05 -10.29 11.93
CA GLU A 140 0.18 -10.73 10.85
C GLU A 140 0.20 -9.70 9.70
N TYR A 141 1.40 -9.41 9.15
CA TYR A 141 1.60 -8.33 8.20
C TYR A 141 0.75 -8.46 6.93
N GLU A 142 0.68 -9.65 6.34
CA GLU A 142 -0.15 -9.90 5.15
C GLU A 142 -1.60 -9.48 5.38
N LYS A 143 -2.19 -9.88 6.51
CA LYS A 143 -3.58 -9.52 6.85
C LYS A 143 -3.75 -8.03 7.08
N GLY A 144 -2.80 -7.40 7.77
CA GLY A 144 -2.83 -5.96 8.04
C GLY A 144 -2.71 -5.13 6.75
N ILE A 145 -1.81 -5.54 5.84
CA ILE A 145 -1.66 -4.90 4.53
C ILE A 145 -2.92 -5.10 3.68
N THR A 146 -3.44 -6.33 3.64
CA THR A 146 -4.66 -6.64 2.88
C THR A 146 -5.84 -5.81 3.39
N ARG A 147 -6.08 -5.79 4.70
CA ARG A 147 -7.15 -5.00 5.32
C ARG A 147 -6.97 -3.51 5.05
N GLY A 148 -5.76 -2.99 5.30
CA GLY A 148 -5.42 -1.58 5.07
C GLY A 148 -5.63 -1.17 3.62
N ALA A 149 -5.14 -1.97 2.67
CA ALA A 149 -5.26 -1.67 1.24
C ALA A 149 -6.73 -1.62 0.78
N TYR A 150 -7.58 -2.54 1.24
CA TYR A 150 -9.00 -2.50 0.91
C TYR A 150 -9.70 -1.28 1.49
N VAL A 151 -9.49 -0.97 2.78
CA VAL A 151 -10.12 0.20 3.42
C VAL A 151 -9.63 1.51 2.79
N LEU A 152 -8.34 1.60 2.47
CA LEU A 152 -7.79 2.77 1.77
C LEU A 152 -8.36 2.89 0.36
N ALA A 153 -8.51 1.78 -0.38
CA ALA A 153 -9.13 1.78 -1.70
C ALA A 153 -10.59 2.26 -1.66
N GLU A 154 -11.36 1.80 -0.68
CA GLU A 154 -12.73 2.26 -0.45
C GLU A 154 -12.77 3.75 -0.09
N THR A 155 -11.86 4.22 0.80
CA THR A 155 -11.76 5.63 1.18
C THR A 155 -11.44 6.53 -0.02
N VAL A 156 -10.52 6.11 -0.90
CA VAL A 156 -10.22 6.84 -2.15
C VAL A 156 -11.42 6.81 -3.10
N ALA A 157 -12.11 5.67 -3.19
CA ALA A 157 -13.30 5.55 -4.04
C ALA A 157 -14.44 6.47 -3.60
N GLU A 158 -14.68 6.58 -2.29
CA GLU A 158 -15.64 7.54 -1.72
C GLU A 158 -15.23 8.99 -2.02
N ALA A 159 -13.96 9.33 -1.84
CA ALA A 159 -13.40 10.65 -2.14
C ALA A 159 -13.56 11.03 -3.62
N GLU A 160 -13.42 10.05 -4.52
CA GLU A 160 -13.60 10.21 -5.97
C GLU A 160 -15.05 9.93 -6.43
N LYS A 161 -15.98 9.61 -5.52
CA LYS A 161 -17.41 9.35 -5.78
C LYS A 161 -17.64 8.18 -6.75
N VAL A 162 -16.85 7.13 -6.63
CA VAL A 162 -16.99 5.89 -7.39
C VAL A 162 -17.26 4.71 -6.46
N SER A 163 -17.91 3.65 -6.97
CA SER A 163 -18.13 2.41 -6.23
C SER A 163 -17.15 1.34 -6.70
N LEU A 164 -16.50 0.67 -5.77
CA LEU A 164 -15.58 -0.42 -6.07
C LEU A 164 -16.27 -1.79 -6.07
N LYS A 165 -15.67 -2.71 -6.80
CA LYS A 165 -15.91 -4.15 -6.69
C LYS A 165 -14.69 -4.76 -6.01
N THR A 166 -14.75 -4.91 -4.69
CA THR A 166 -13.70 -5.56 -3.93
C THR A 166 -13.56 -7.02 -4.37
N GLN A 167 -12.36 -7.47 -4.64
CA GLN A 167 -12.03 -8.84 -5.03
C GLN A 167 -11.25 -9.53 -3.89
N GLY A 168 -11.56 -10.80 -3.64
CA GLY A 168 -10.87 -11.59 -2.65
C GLY A 168 -11.36 -11.39 -1.20
N TYR A 169 -10.59 -11.95 -0.27
CA TYR A 169 -10.91 -11.92 1.16
C TYR A 169 -10.33 -10.68 1.83
N CYS A 170 -11.20 -9.82 2.34
CA CYS A 170 -10.81 -8.71 3.22
C CYS A 170 -10.84 -9.19 4.67
N PRO A 171 -9.71 -9.22 5.40
CA PRO A 171 -9.70 -9.57 6.82
C PRO A 171 -10.63 -8.66 7.63
N PRO A 172 -11.34 -9.17 8.65
CA PRO A 172 -12.22 -8.35 9.48
C PRO A 172 -11.44 -7.31 10.28
N GLN A 173 -12.11 -6.21 10.66
CA GLN A 173 -11.54 -5.27 11.60
C GLN A 173 -11.37 -5.96 12.97
N LEU A 174 -10.16 -5.95 13.51
CA LEU A 174 -9.90 -6.46 14.85
C LEU A 174 -10.33 -5.40 15.87
N SER A 175 -11.51 -5.58 16.46
CA SER A 175 -11.96 -4.70 17.53
C SER A 175 -10.97 -4.68 18.68
N LYS A 176 -10.66 -3.51 19.22
CA LYS A 176 -10.04 -3.39 20.54
C LYS A 176 -10.97 -4.12 21.49
N SER A 177 -10.54 -5.26 22.01
CA SER A 177 -11.36 -6.16 22.82
C SER A 177 -12.00 -5.42 23.99
N ASN A 178 -13.23 -4.99 23.82
CA ASN A 178 -14.19 -4.90 24.90
C ASN A 178 -15.08 -6.15 24.79
N SER A 179 -14.72 -7.12 25.60
CA SER A 179 -15.54 -8.20 26.14
C SER A 179 -16.83 -8.55 25.41
N ARG A 180 -16.88 -9.82 24.97
CA ARG A 180 -18.07 -10.66 24.86
C ARG A 180 -19.13 -10.25 23.87
N SER A 181 -19.00 -10.79 22.66
CA SER A 181 -20.16 -11.32 21.95
C SER A 181 -19.77 -12.69 21.41
N SER A 182 -20.40 -13.68 21.96
CA SER A 182 -20.28 -15.09 21.63
C SER A 182 -20.85 -15.33 20.23
N SER A 183 -19.97 -15.51 19.27
CA SER A 183 -20.23 -16.36 18.11
C SER A 183 -19.14 -17.43 18.10
N ASP A 184 -19.23 -18.32 19.09
CA ASP A 184 -18.43 -19.53 19.14
C ASP A 184 -18.73 -20.35 17.90
N PRO A 185 -17.70 -20.85 17.17
CA PRO A 185 -17.88 -21.79 16.07
C PRO A 185 -18.48 -23.12 16.54
N GLU A 186 -18.63 -23.35 17.83
CA GLU A 186 -19.22 -24.56 18.42
C GLU A 186 -20.74 -24.70 18.20
N ASN A 187 -21.42 -23.65 17.73
CA ASN A 187 -22.87 -23.72 17.46
C ASN A 187 -23.24 -23.73 15.96
N MET A 188 -22.27 -23.92 15.07
CA MET A 188 -22.63 -24.21 13.68
C MET A 188 -23.11 -25.66 13.56
N PRO A 189 -24.34 -25.87 13.06
CA PRO A 189 -24.86 -27.23 12.89
C PRO A 189 -23.95 -27.97 11.92
N TRP A 190 -23.58 -29.21 12.29
CA TRP A 190 -22.63 -30.07 11.57
C TRP A 190 -22.90 -30.23 10.06
N TRP A 191 -24.14 -30.01 9.62
CA TRP A 191 -24.55 -30.05 8.21
C TRP A 191 -24.11 -28.81 7.39
N ALA A 192 -23.68 -27.71 8.04
CA ALA A 192 -23.22 -26.50 7.36
C ALA A 192 -21.73 -26.62 6.88
N PHE A 193 -20.93 -27.50 7.49
CA PHE A 193 -19.52 -27.70 7.13
C PHE A 193 -19.30 -28.20 5.68
N PRO A 194 -20.04 -29.17 5.13
CA PRO A 194 -19.82 -29.62 3.77
C PRO A 194 -20.17 -28.60 2.70
N LEU A 195 -21.13 -27.72 2.95
CA LEU A 195 -21.53 -26.65 2.00
C LEU A 195 -20.47 -25.56 1.86
N ALA A 196 -19.79 -25.19 2.94
CA ALA A 196 -18.73 -24.19 2.92
C ALA A 196 -17.49 -24.68 2.12
N ILE A 197 -17.16 -25.97 2.22
CA ILE A 197 -16.06 -26.58 1.47
C ILE A 197 -16.38 -26.67 -0.03
N ILE A 198 -17.61 -27.00 -0.39
CA ILE A 198 -18.05 -27.10 -1.80
C ILE A 198 -18.04 -25.71 -2.47
N MET A 199 -18.45 -24.64 -1.77
CA MET A 199 -18.41 -23.28 -2.30
C MET A 199 -16.98 -22.79 -2.52
N ALA A 200 -16.02 -23.17 -1.68
CA ALA A 200 -14.61 -22.81 -1.84
C ALA A 200 -13.93 -23.48 -3.05
N ILE A 201 -14.44 -24.64 -3.48
CA ILE A 201 -13.87 -25.42 -4.60
C ILE A 201 -14.43 -24.94 -5.95
N ILE A 202 -15.65 -24.40 -5.99
CA ILE A 202 -16.38 -24.06 -7.24
C ILE A 202 -16.12 -22.62 -7.69
N SER A 203 -15.57 -21.75 -6.83
CA SER A 203 -15.32 -20.37 -7.20
C SER A 203 -14.21 -20.27 -8.27
N PRO A 204 -14.50 -19.80 -9.49
CA PRO A 204 -13.48 -19.64 -10.51
C PRO A 204 -12.50 -18.56 -10.09
N ARG A 205 -11.28 -18.97 -9.76
CA ARG A 205 -10.16 -18.05 -9.46
C ARG A 205 -9.78 -17.31 -10.73
N ARG A 206 -10.21 -16.08 -10.85
CA ARG A 206 -9.76 -15.18 -11.93
C ARG A 206 -8.34 -14.74 -11.62
N ARG A 207 -7.38 -15.15 -12.44
CA ARG A 207 -6.01 -14.62 -12.37
C ARG A 207 -5.96 -13.23 -13.00
N PHE A 208 -5.33 -12.31 -12.32
CA PHE A 208 -4.93 -11.05 -12.91
C PHE A 208 -3.90 -11.34 -13.99
N ASN A 209 -4.20 -10.97 -15.23
CA ASN A 209 -3.25 -11.11 -16.33
C ASN A 209 -2.37 -9.87 -16.34
N SER A 210 -1.15 -9.96 -15.87
CA SER A 210 -0.17 -8.87 -15.78
C SER A 210 0.15 -8.18 -17.11
N GLY A 211 -0.32 -8.73 -18.24
CA GLY A 211 -0.10 -8.15 -19.56
C GLY A 211 -0.90 -6.88 -19.86
N SER A 212 -1.80 -6.43 -18.97
CA SER A 212 -2.68 -5.29 -19.23
C SER A 212 -2.48 -4.11 -18.26
N PHE A 213 -1.41 -4.09 -17.48
CA PHE A 213 -1.08 -2.95 -16.62
C PHE A 213 -0.58 -1.79 -17.50
N GLY A 214 -1.42 -0.77 -17.64
CA GLY A 214 -1.13 0.41 -18.47
C GLY A 214 -0.20 1.44 -17.80
N GLY A 215 0.45 1.08 -16.68
CA GLY A 215 1.25 2.00 -15.89
C GLY A 215 0.40 2.93 -15.00
N PHE A 216 1.10 3.75 -14.23
CA PHE A 216 0.47 4.75 -13.36
C PHE A 216 0.01 5.98 -14.15
N GLY A 217 -0.95 6.72 -13.62
CA GLY A 217 -1.61 7.82 -14.32
C GLY A 217 -0.76 9.05 -14.62
N GLY A 218 0.52 9.10 -14.17
CA GLY A 218 1.46 10.16 -14.53
C GLY A 218 1.29 11.49 -13.81
N GLY A 219 0.55 11.53 -12.69
CA GLY A 219 0.34 12.72 -11.86
C GLY A 219 1.62 13.14 -11.13
N GLY A 220 1.92 12.54 -10.01
CA GLY A 220 3.17 12.75 -9.26
C GLY A 220 3.20 13.99 -8.36
N GLY A 221 2.09 14.68 -8.18
CA GLY A 221 1.98 15.79 -7.22
C GLY A 221 1.81 15.25 -5.79
N PHE A 222 2.91 15.20 -5.02
CA PHE A 222 2.92 14.78 -3.62
C PHE A 222 3.53 15.90 -2.77
N GLY A 223 2.77 16.34 -1.73
CA GLY A 223 3.14 17.43 -0.83
C GLY A 223 3.79 17.01 0.49
N GLY A 224 3.76 15.71 0.79
CA GLY A 224 4.20 15.17 2.08
C GLY A 224 3.07 15.02 3.10
N SER A 225 1.82 15.14 2.66
CA SER A 225 0.64 14.92 3.50
C SER A 225 0.31 13.45 3.62
N GLY A 226 0.10 12.99 4.84
CA GLY A 226 -0.24 11.61 5.11
C GLY A 226 -0.08 11.25 6.57
N CYS A 227 -0.21 9.97 6.93
CA CYS A 227 0.05 9.51 8.28
C CYS A 227 1.13 8.44 8.31
N SER A 228 2.02 8.52 9.30
CA SER A 228 3.01 7.49 9.59
C SER A 228 2.76 6.91 10.98
N GLY A 229 3.41 5.79 11.24
CA GLY A 229 3.35 5.17 12.54
C GLY A 229 4.34 4.05 12.73
N SER A 230 4.50 3.67 14.00
CA SER A 230 5.28 2.51 14.43
C SER A 230 4.43 1.65 15.36
N TRP A 231 4.64 0.32 15.37
CA TRP A 231 3.88 -0.65 16.16
C TRP A 231 4.76 -1.54 17.00
#